data_beca5bfcebc59932efefb73713336a85
#
_entry.id   beca5bfcebc59932efefb73713336a85
#
_cell.length_a   1.000
_cell.length_b   1.000
_cell.length_c   1.000
_cell.angle_alpha   90.00
_cell.angle_beta   90.00
_cell.angle_gamma   90.00
#
_symmetry.space_group_name_H-M   'P 1'
#
loop_
_entity.id
_entity.type
_entity.pdbx_description
1 polymer ?
#
loop_
_entity_poly.entity_id
_entity_poly.type
_entity_poly.pdbx_seq_one_letter_code
_entity_poly.pdbx_strand_id
1 'polypeptide(L)'
;METYRATSETIACTLSPAELRDTQAAWQKLFRLSLISRQVVPGGLRLVVHEGSAEALRRLVEIERDCCAWITFELDGPSVTMTGAGPAASAIREVWVVEE
;
A
#
# COMPACT_ATOMS: atom_id res chain seq x y z
N MET A 1 -9.89 1.44 13.00
CA MET A 1 -10.62 2.46 12.31
C MET A 1 -10.32 3.85 12.80
N GLU A 2 -10.54 4.07 14.07
CA GLU A 2 -10.32 5.39 14.61
C GLU A 2 -8.87 5.80 14.50
N THR A 3 -7.99 4.85 14.75
CA THR A 3 -6.57 5.11 14.63
C THR A 3 -6.20 5.57 13.23
N TYR A 4 -6.77 4.90 12.25
CA TYR A 4 -6.51 5.27 10.87
C TYR A 4 -6.97 6.68 10.60
N ARG A 5 -8.16 7.01 11.08
CA ARG A 5 -8.71 8.32 10.84
C ARG A 5 -7.89 9.42 11.52
N ALA A 6 -7.36 9.12 12.69
CA ALA A 6 -6.55 10.09 13.40
C ALA A 6 -5.32 10.49 12.60
N THR A 7 -4.73 9.54 11.89
CA THR A 7 -3.55 9.85 11.10
C THR A 7 -3.91 10.48 9.76
N SER A 8 -5.14 10.34 9.33
CA SER A 8 -5.53 10.74 8.00
C SER A 8 -5.58 12.24 7.80
N GLU A 9 -5.54 13.02 8.86
CA GLU A 9 -5.50 14.47 8.71
C GLU A 9 -4.29 14.93 7.92
N THR A 10 -3.16 14.27 8.15
CA THR A 10 -1.91 14.64 7.48
C THR A 10 -1.64 13.76 6.26
N ILE A 11 -2.09 12.52 6.30
CA ILE A 11 -1.77 11.54 5.28
C ILE A 11 -3.03 10.89 4.73
N ALA A 12 -3.99 11.73 4.39
CA ALA A 12 -5.30 11.26 3.94
C ALA A 12 -5.26 10.75 2.51
N CYS A 13 -6.10 9.79 2.24
CA CYS A 13 -6.37 9.32 0.90
C CYS A 13 -7.66 9.96 0.42
N THR A 14 -7.78 10.21 -0.89
CA THR A 14 -8.95 10.90 -1.44
C THR A 14 -10.11 9.97 -1.76
N LEU A 15 -9.93 8.66 -1.58
CA LEU A 15 -11.00 7.70 -1.87
C LEU A 15 -12.15 7.84 -0.87
N SER A 16 -13.36 7.57 -1.34
CA SER A 16 -14.51 7.47 -0.46
C SER A 16 -14.34 6.25 0.44
N PRO A 17 -15.10 6.16 1.55
CA PRO A 17 -15.01 4.96 2.39
C PRO A 17 -15.27 3.66 1.66
N ALA A 18 -16.22 3.66 0.72
CA ALA A 18 -16.50 2.44 -0.03
C ALA A 18 -15.34 2.08 -0.95
N GLU A 19 -14.78 3.07 -1.64
CA GLU A 19 -13.63 2.85 -2.52
C GLU A 19 -12.41 2.40 -1.73
N LEU A 20 -12.23 2.96 -0.55
CA LEU A 20 -11.11 2.58 0.29
C LEU A 20 -11.22 1.12 0.72
N ARG A 21 -12.42 0.68 1.10
CA ARG A 21 -12.62 -0.71 1.48
C ARG A 21 -12.37 -1.65 0.30
N ASP A 22 -12.83 -1.27 -0.88
CA ASP A 22 -12.64 -2.09 -2.08
C ASP A 22 -11.15 -2.20 -2.41
N THR A 23 -10.42 -1.11 -2.29
CA THR A 23 -9.00 -1.10 -2.58
C THR A 23 -8.25 -1.95 -1.56
N GLN A 24 -8.60 -1.83 -0.29
CA GLN A 24 -7.96 -2.65 0.74
C GLN A 24 -8.23 -4.13 0.54
N ALA A 25 -9.46 -4.47 0.15
CA ALA A 25 -9.80 -5.86 -0.13
C ALA A 25 -8.99 -6.39 -1.31
N ALA A 26 -8.79 -5.56 -2.32
CA ALA A 26 -8.00 -5.96 -3.49
C ALA A 26 -6.54 -6.21 -3.10
N TRP A 27 -5.96 -5.36 -2.25
CA TRP A 27 -4.60 -5.58 -1.76
C TRP A 27 -4.50 -6.89 -0.99
N GLN A 28 -5.45 -7.15 -0.10
CA GLN A 28 -5.40 -8.38 0.69
C GLN A 28 -5.57 -9.62 -0.19
N LYS A 29 -6.41 -9.53 -1.20
CA LYS A 29 -6.56 -10.63 -2.14
C LYS A 29 -5.25 -10.88 -2.89
N LEU A 30 -4.59 -9.81 -3.34
CA LEU A 30 -3.32 -9.94 -4.03
C LEU A 30 -2.29 -10.60 -3.12
N PHE A 31 -2.25 -10.19 -1.85
CA PHE A 31 -1.30 -10.77 -0.90
C PHE A 31 -1.54 -12.25 -0.71
N ARG A 32 -2.81 -12.65 -0.51
CA ARG A 32 -3.12 -14.06 -0.28
C ARG A 32 -2.73 -14.93 -1.47
N LEU A 33 -2.88 -14.40 -2.67
CA LEU A 33 -2.65 -15.18 -3.88
C LEU A 33 -1.22 -15.11 -4.35
N SER A 34 -0.51 -14.05 -4.08
CA SER A 34 0.72 -13.79 -4.82
C SER A 34 1.88 -13.23 -4.01
N LEU A 35 1.69 -12.84 -2.75
CA LEU A 35 2.78 -12.20 -2.02
C LEU A 35 3.92 -13.16 -1.78
N ILE A 36 5.12 -12.76 -2.18
CA ILE A 36 6.33 -13.53 -1.94
C ILE A 36 7.07 -13.01 -0.72
N SER A 37 7.20 -11.68 -0.59
CA SER A 37 7.89 -11.14 0.56
C SER A 37 7.39 -9.76 0.90
N ARG A 38 7.52 -9.42 2.17
CA ARG A 38 7.19 -8.13 2.72
C ARG A 38 8.34 -7.73 3.60
N GLN A 39 9.01 -6.64 3.25
CA GLN A 39 10.22 -6.22 3.96
C GLN A 39 10.04 -4.80 4.45
N VAL A 40 10.33 -4.58 5.72
CA VAL A 40 10.42 -3.22 6.25
C VAL A 40 11.74 -2.64 5.79
N VAL A 41 11.67 -1.48 5.15
CA VAL A 41 12.86 -0.79 4.66
C VAL A 41 12.90 0.60 5.28
N PRO A 42 14.05 1.27 5.23
CA PRO A 42 14.13 2.63 5.75
C PRO A 42 13.10 3.51 5.07
N GLY A 43 12.28 4.17 5.88
CA GLY A 43 11.27 5.07 5.38
C GLY A 43 9.99 4.40 4.88
N GLY A 44 9.90 3.07 4.93
CA GLY A 44 8.69 2.44 4.45
C GLY A 44 8.70 0.94 4.37
N LEU A 45 8.31 0.42 3.20
CA LEU A 45 7.99 -0.99 3.04
C LEU A 45 8.23 -1.40 1.60
N ARG A 46 8.70 -2.64 1.41
CA ARG A 46 8.86 -3.21 0.08
C ARG A 46 8.06 -4.49 -0.01
N LEU A 47 7.27 -4.60 -1.06
CA LEU A 47 6.45 -5.78 -1.31
C LEU A 47 6.86 -6.41 -2.63
N VAL A 48 6.94 -7.74 -2.64
CA VAL A 48 7.24 -8.51 -3.84
C VAL A 48 6.15 -9.55 -4.04
N VAL A 49 5.62 -9.61 -5.25
CA VAL A 49 4.60 -10.59 -5.60
C VAL A 49 5.14 -11.47 -6.72
N HIS A 50 4.41 -12.53 -7.04
CA HIS A 50 4.76 -13.36 -8.18
C HIS A 50 4.76 -12.55 -9.45
N GLU A 51 5.62 -12.92 -10.38
CA GLU A 51 5.76 -12.18 -11.63
C GLU A 51 4.46 -12.12 -12.41
N GLY A 52 3.68 -13.18 -12.36
CA GLY A 52 2.39 -13.20 -13.02
C GLY A 52 1.38 -12.20 -12.48
N SER A 53 1.65 -11.63 -11.30
CA SER A 53 0.77 -10.65 -10.68
C SER A 53 1.30 -9.23 -10.79
N ALA A 54 2.36 -9.01 -11.57
CA ALA A 54 2.95 -7.68 -11.68
C ALA A 54 1.94 -6.66 -12.20
N GLU A 55 1.11 -7.05 -13.13
CA GLU A 55 0.11 -6.13 -13.68
C GLU A 55 -0.94 -5.75 -12.64
N ALA A 56 -1.39 -6.73 -11.85
CA ALA A 56 -2.35 -6.45 -10.79
C ALA A 56 -1.73 -5.49 -9.76
N LEU A 57 -0.46 -5.73 -9.43
CA LEU A 57 0.25 -4.84 -8.51
C LEU A 57 0.33 -3.44 -9.08
N ARG A 58 0.69 -3.31 -10.35
CA ARG A 58 0.81 -2.00 -11.00
C ARG A 58 -0.51 -1.23 -10.93
N ARG A 59 -1.61 -1.91 -11.19
CA ARG A 59 -2.92 -1.25 -11.16
C ARG A 59 -3.27 -0.73 -9.78
N LEU A 60 -2.98 -1.52 -8.75
CA LEU A 60 -3.25 -1.08 -7.39
C LEU A 60 -2.37 0.09 -7.01
N VAL A 61 -1.11 0.07 -7.42
CA VAL A 61 -0.20 1.17 -7.14
C VAL A 61 -0.67 2.45 -7.82
N GLU A 62 -1.20 2.34 -9.04
CA GLU A 62 -1.69 3.52 -9.73
C GLU A 62 -2.88 4.14 -9.01
N ILE A 63 -3.77 3.31 -8.47
CA ILE A 63 -4.88 3.81 -7.68
C ILE A 63 -4.36 4.54 -6.45
N GLU A 64 -3.38 3.95 -5.77
CA GLU A 64 -2.83 4.56 -4.57
C GLU A 64 -2.09 5.86 -4.87
N ARG A 65 -1.37 5.91 -5.97
CA ARG A 65 -0.67 7.14 -6.36
C ARG A 65 -1.62 8.30 -6.52
N ASP A 66 -2.79 8.03 -7.08
CA ASP A 66 -3.75 9.08 -7.32
C ASP A 66 -4.35 9.62 -6.04
N CYS A 67 -4.48 8.78 -5.02
CA CYS A 67 -5.15 9.20 -3.80
C CYS A 67 -4.21 9.45 -2.63
N CYS A 68 -2.98 8.95 -2.68
CA CYS A 68 -2.07 9.02 -1.54
C CYS A 68 -0.77 9.73 -1.94
N ALA A 69 -0.87 11.03 -2.15
CA ALA A 69 0.26 11.82 -2.63
C ALA A 69 1.42 11.88 -1.64
N TRP A 70 1.16 11.52 -0.38
CA TRP A 70 2.18 11.55 0.65
C TRP A 70 3.11 10.33 0.61
N ILE A 71 2.84 9.38 -0.29
CA ILE A 71 3.65 8.17 -0.45
C ILE A 71 4.38 8.22 -1.78
N THR A 72 5.66 7.85 -1.76
CA THR A 72 6.42 7.63 -2.98
C THR A 72 6.36 6.15 -3.31
N PHE A 73 5.91 5.82 -4.51
CA PHE A 73 5.82 4.46 -4.99
C PHE A 73 6.86 4.22 -6.06
N GLU A 74 7.69 3.22 -5.88
CA GLU A 74 8.68 2.82 -6.89
C GLU A 74 8.37 1.40 -7.33
N LEU A 75 7.89 1.26 -8.54
CA LEU A 75 7.56 -0.03 -9.12
C LEU A 75 8.77 -0.58 -9.88
N ASP A 76 9.00 -1.87 -9.70
CA ASP A 76 10.07 -2.56 -10.43
C ASP A 76 9.55 -3.97 -10.71
N GLY A 77 8.85 -4.13 -11.85
CA GLY A 77 8.25 -5.41 -12.20
C GLY A 77 7.27 -5.87 -11.14
N PRO A 78 7.51 -7.03 -10.51
CA PRO A 78 6.59 -7.55 -9.50
C PRO A 78 6.84 -7.00 -8.11
N SER A 79 7.62 -5.93 -7.97
CA SER A 79 7.89 -5.37 -6.65
C SER A 79 7.53 -3.90 -6.60
N VAL A 80 7.21 -3.43 -5.41
CA VAL A 80 6.96 -2.01 -5.17
C VAL A 80 7.59 -1.64 -3.83
N THR A 81 8.24 -0.49 -3.81
CA THR A 81 8.77 0.11 -2.60
C THR A 81 7.96 1.37 -2.33
N MET A 82 7.43 1.46 -1.12
CA MET A 82 6.61 2.58 -0.69
C MET A 82 7.33 3.28 0.43
N THR A 83 7.56 4.57 0.27
CA THR A 83 8.29 5.35 1.29
C THR A 83 7.58 6.66 1.54
N GLY A 84 7.85 7.22 2.72
CA GLY A 84 7.33 8.51 3.11
C GLY A 84 8.16 9.09 4.24
N ALA A 85 8.03 10.39 4.43
CA ALA A 85 8.82 11.09 5.43
C ALA A 85 8.12 11.07 6.79
N GLY A 86 8.91 11.03 7.87
CA GLY A 86 8.40 11.16 9.22
C GLY A 86 7.40 10.07 9.58
N PRO A 87 6.22 10.44 10.10
CA PRO A 87 5.23 9.43 10.53
C PRO A 87 4.63 8.65 9.37
N ALA A 88 4.86 9.07 8.13
CA ALA A 88 4.32 8.36 6.99
C ALA A 88 4.87 6.94 6.89
N ALA A 89 6.12 6.73 7.30
CA ALA A 89 6.71 5.40 7.26
C ALA A 89 5.92 4.40 8.10
N SER A 90 5.54 4.80 9.31
CA SER A 90 4.74 3.93 10.18
C SER A 90 3.36 3.69 9.59
N ALA A 91 2.75 4.74 9.03
CA ALA A 91 1.43 4.60 8.44
C ALA A 91 1.46 3.62 7.27
N ILE A 92 2.50 3.68 6.46
CA ILE A 92 2.66 2.76 5.34
C ILE A 92 2.68 1.33 5.85
N ARG A 93 3.46 1.07 6.88
CA ARG A 93 3.60 -0.28 7.42
C ARG A 93 2.30 -0.80 8.02
N GLU A 94 1.45 0.10 8.53
CA GLU A 94 0.17 -0.28 9.10
C GLU A 94 -0.90 -0.51 8.03
N VAL A 95 -0.87 0.26 6.97
CA VAL A 95 -1.86 0.13 5.91
C VAL A 95 -1.67 -1.18 5.14
N TRP A 96 -0.43 -1.52 4.83
CA TRP A 96 -0.15 -2.72 4.04
C TRP A 96 0.29 -3.88 4.92
N VAL A 97 -0.49 -4.14 5.95
CA VAL A 97 -0.33 -5.30 6.82
C VAL A 97 -0.89 -6.52 6.10
N VAL A 98 -0.18 -7.63 6.21
CA VAL A 98 -0.66 -8.89 5.65
C VAL A 98 -1.51 -9.58 6.71
N GLU A 99 -2.77 -9.80 6.40
CA GLU A 99 -3.69 -10.49 7.30
C GLU A 99 -3.59 -11.98 7.09
N GLU A 100 -3.55 -12.70 8.18
CA GLU A 100 -3.52 -14.15 8.11
C GLU A 100 -4.87 -14.73 8.55
#